data_427c80319ad1b0d39add4cd9ead6d4e9
#
_entry.id   427c80319ad1b0d39add4cd9ead6d4e9
#
_cell.length_a   1.000
_cell.length_b   1.000
_cell.length_c   1.000
_cell.angle_alpha   90.00
_cell.angle_beta   90.00
_cell.angle_gamma   90.00
#
_symmetry.space_group_name_H-M   'P 1'
#
loop_
_entity.id
_entity.type
_entity.pdbx_description
1 polymer ?
#
loop_
_entity_poly.entity_id
_entity_poly.type
_entity_poly.pdbx_seq_one_letter_code
_entity_poly.pdbx_strand_id
1 'polypeptide(L)'
;MSVFSEAEIAYLQSKTMGRLATIGADGRPHLVPLTFRFNTDEDTIDIGGIDFATSKKWRDVLQNSHVAFLVDDASPNGAHAIEIRGDAEPHFSGGELINPRFPNFKPEFVRIRPHRIISWGLESEGFAPHARNVS
;
A
#
# COMPACT_ATOMS: atom_id res chain seq x y z
N MET A 1 17.96 -5.91 -4.52
CA MET A 1 17.45 -4.95 -5.53
C MET A 1 15.94 -4.85 -5.43
N SER A 2 15.43 -3.64 -5.42
CA SER A 2 13.98 -3.40 -5.26
C SER A 2 13.22 -3.68 -6.56
N VAL A 3 11.97 -4.15 -6.44
CA VAL A 3 11.05 -4.24 -7.58
C VAL A 3 10.46 -2.87 -7.96
N PHE A 4 10.62 -1.88 -7.07
CA PHE A 4 10.23 -0.50 -7.34
C PHE A 4 11.39 0.27 -7.97
N SER A 5 11.09 1.20 -8.87
CA SER A 5 12.10 2.11 -9.41
C SER A 5 12.51 3.13 -8.34
N GLU A 6 13.64 3.81 -8.57
CA GLU A 6 14.08 4.87 -7.66
C GLU A 6 13.05 6.00 -7.53
N ALA A 7 12.42 6.37 -8.64
CA ALA A 7 11.37 7.41 -8.64
C ALA A 7 10.15 6.95 -7.84
N GLU A 8 9.77 5.69 -7.97
CA GLU A 8 8.64 5.13 -7.22
C GLU A 8 8.92 5.09 -5.72
N ILE A 9 10.13 4.67 -5.33
CA ILE A 9 10.55 4.64 -3.92
C ILE A 9 10.51 6.06 -3.34
N ALA A 10 11.09 7.03 -4.05
CA ALA A 10 11.10 8.41 -3.59
C ALA A 10 9.68 8.95 -3.41
N TYR A 11 8.78 8.63 -4.33
CA TYR A 11 7.40 9.05 -4.25
C TYR A 11 6.69 8.43 -3.03
N LEU A 12 6.81 7.12 -2.86
CA LEU A 12 6.20 6.42 -1.72
C LEU A 12 6.72 6.94 -0.38
N GLN A 13 8.01 7.21 -0.28
CA GLN A 13 8.62 7.73 0.95
C GLN A 13 8.20 9.17 1.25
N SER A 14 7.78 9.92 0.24
CA SER A 14 7.32 11.29 0.40
C SER A 14 5.87 11.40 0.86
N LYS A 15 5.12 10.30 0.88
CA LYS A 15 3.70 10.27 1.20
C LYS A 15 3.44 9.47 2.47
N THR A 16 2.35 9.79 3.16
CA THR A 16 1.96 9.12 4.41
C THR A 16 0.61 8.45 4.31
N MET A 17 -0.20 8.81 3.33
CA MET A 17 -1.56 8.28 3.15
C MET A 17 -1.69 7.61 1.80
N GLY A 18 -2.45 6.53 1.79
CA GLY A 18 -2.84 5.83 0.59
C GLY A 18 -4.25 5.30 0.72
N ARG A 19 -4.68 4.57 -0.29
CA ARG A 19 -6.02 3.97 -0.34
C ARG A 19 -5.89 2.49 -0.59
N LEU A 20 -6.48 1.70 0.30
CA LEU A 20 -6.42 0.24 0.23
C LEU A 20 -7.76 -0.30 -0.22
N ALA A 21 -7.74 -1.12 -1.27
CA ALA A 21 -8.88 -1.88 -1.72
C ALA A 21 -8.71 -3.33 -1.29
N THR A 22 -9.74 -3.87 -0.65
CA THR A 22 -9.83 -5.27 -0.25
C THR A 22 -11.09 -5.88 -0.85
N ILE A 23 -11.18 -7.21 -0.83
CA ILE A 23 -12.35 -7.93 -1.35
C ILE A 23 -13.10 -8.53 -0.17
N GLY A 24 -14.37 -8.14 -0.01
CA GLY A 24 -15.22 -8.65 1.06
C GLY A 24 -15.68 -10.08 0.81
N ALA A 25 -16.31 -10.67 1.83
CA ALA A 25 -16.83 -12.03 1.76
C ALA A 25 -17.89 -12.21 0.66
N ASP A 26 -18.59 -11.15 0.29
CA ASP A 26 -19.58 -11.12 -0.78
C ASP A 26 -18.98 -10.87 -2.17
N GLY A 27 -17.65 -10.80 -2.28
CA GLY A 27 -16.95 -10.54 -3.52
C GLY A 27 -16.91 -9.07 -3.93
N ARG A 28 -17.46 -8.17 -3.11
CA ARG A 28 -17.45 -6.74 -3.43
C ARG A 28 -16.18 -6.08 -2.93
N PRO A 29 -15.62 -5.12 -3.71
CA PRO A 29 -14.46 -4.38 -3.27
C PRO A 29 -14.82 -3.36 -2.19
N HIS A 30 -13.92 -3.19 -1.23
CA HIS A 30 -14.00 -2.15 -0.20
C HIS A 30 -12.79 -1.26 -0.33
N LEU A 31 -12.96 0.04 -0.13
CA LEU A 31 -11.89 1.03 -0.31
C LEU A 31 -11.86 1.97 0.90
N VAL A 32 -10.68 2.12 1.50
CA VAL A 32 -10.50 2.99 2.67
C VAL A 32 -9.19 3.77 2.56
N PRO A 33 -9.16 5.02 3.06
CA PRO A 33 -7.92 5.75 3.23
C PRO A 33 -7.23 5.28 4.50
N LEU A 34 -5.90 5.27 4.48
CA LEU A 34 -5.14 4.86 5.65
C LEU A 34 -3.68 5.30 5.52
N THR A 35 -2.96 5.27 6.65
CA THR A 35 -1.52 5.51 6.64
C THR A 35 -0.78 4.23 6.28
N PHE A 36 0.42 4.40 5.73
CA PHE A 36 1.25 3.27 5.33
C PHE A 36 2.72 3.58 5.57
N ARG A 37 3.52 2.54 5.50
CA ARG A 37 4.98 2.65 5.47
C ARG A 37 5.52 1.83 4.32
N PHE A 38 6.40 2.44 3.50
CA PHE A 38 7.20 1.68 2.57
C PHE A 38 8.35 1.03 3.35
N ASN A 39 8.38 -0.30 3.35
CA ASN A 39 9.40 -1.07 4.06
C ASN A 39 10.56 -1.35 3.10
N THR A 40 11.69 -0.66 3.28
CA THR A 40 12.85 -0.79 2.40
C THR A 40 13.53 -2.14 2.57
N ASP A 41 13.47 -2.74 3.76
CA ASP A 41 14.13 -4.01 4.03
C ASP A 41 13.39 -5.17 3.38
N GLU A 42 12.05 -5.13 3.38
CA GLU A 42 11.21 -6.19 2.83
C GLU A 42 10.70 -5.89 1.43
N ASP A 43 10.87 -4.65 0.96
CA ASP A 43 10.38 -4.19 -0.35
C ASP A 43 8.86 -4.31 -0.46
N THR A 44 8.16 -3.86 0.58
CA THR A 44 6.71 -4.02 0.75
C THR A 44 6.05 -2.75 1.25
N ILE A 45 4.72 -2.74 1.18
CA ILE A 45 3.88 -1.73 1.82
C ILE A 45 3.31 -2.35 3.10
N ASP A 46 3.62 -1.74 4.24
CA ASP A 46 3.14 -2.21 5.53
C ASP A 46 2.08 -1.27 6.08
N ILE A 47 0.95 -1.82 6.53
CA ILE A 47 -0.23 -1.07 6.96
C ILE A 47 -0.71 -1.61 8.30
N GLY A 48 -0.81 -0.71 9.28
CA GLY A 48 -1.33 -1.02 10.61
C GLY A 48 -2.33 0.04 11.07
N GLY A 49 -2.71 -0.02 12.33
CA GLY A 49 -3.65 0.94 12.90
C GLY A 49 -3.90 0.71 14.38
N ILE A 50 -4.70 1.60 14.96
CA ILE A 50 -5.01 1.57 16.39
C ILE A 50 -5.87 0.35 16.73
N ASP A 51 -6.86 0.05 15.90
CA ASP A 51 -7.76 -1.09 16.06
C ASP A 51 -7.80 -1.94 14.80
N PHE A 52 -6.63 -2.21 14.23
CA PHE A 52 -6.54 -2.86 12.93
C PHE A 52 -7.21 -4.24 12.91
N ALA A 53 -6.97 -5.05 13.94
CA ALA A 53 -7.47 -6.42 14.00
C ALA A 53 -8.99 -6.52 14.15
N THR A 54 -9.68 -5.43 14.51
CA THR A 54 -11.14 -5.39 14.57
C THR A 54 -11.76 -4.78 13.33
N SER A 55 -10.93 -4.32 12.39
CA SER A 55 -11.41 -3.64 11.18
C SER A 55 -11.90 -4.64 10.12
N LYS A 56 -12.78 -4.15 9.23
CA LYS A 56 -13.27 -4.94 8.11
C LYS A 56 -12.13 -5.31 7.15
N LYS A 57 -11.19 -4.40 6.91
CA LYS A 57 -10.07 -4.67 6.00
C LYS A 57 -9.19 -5.83 6.49
N TRP A 58 -9.00 -5.97 7.80
CA TRP A 58 -8.30 -7.10 8.38
C TRP A 58 -9.06 -8.41 8.11
N ARG A 59 -10.37 -8.41 8.37
CA ARG A 59 -11.21 -9.59 8.11
C ARG A 59 -11.21 -9.94 6.63
N ASP A 60 -11.29 -8.95 5.75
CA ASP A 60 -11.27 -9.19 4.31
C ASP A 60 -9.96 -9.86 3.88
N VAL A 61 -8.83 -9.36 4.37
CA VAL A 61 -7.50 -9.91 4.04
C VAL A 61 -7.35 -11.34 4.53
N LEU A 62 -7.88 -11.66 5.70
CA LEU A 62 -7.83 -13.05 6.22
C LEU A 62 -8.59 -14.03 5.33
N GLN A 63 -9.61 -13.57 4.61
CA GLN A 63 -10.40 -14.42 3.71
C GLN A 63 -9.90 -14.37 2.27
N ASN A 64 -9.40 -13.23 1.83
CA ASN A 64 -8.91 -13.04 0.47
C ASN A 64 -7.71 -12.11 0.50
N SER A 65 -6.55 -12.64 0.15
CA SER A 65 -5.30 -11.89 0.23
C SER A 65 -5.11 -10.87 -0.90
N HIS A 66 -5.92 -10.93 -1.95
CA HIS A 66 -5.76 -10.03 -3.09
C HIS A 66 -6.18 -8.62 -2.72
N VAL A 67 -5.27 -7.68 -2.93
CA VAL A 67 -5.47 -6.27 -2.60
C VAL A 67 -4.92 -5.38 -3.71
N ALA A 68 -5.38 -4.13 -3.70
CA ALA A 68 -4.78 -3.06 -4.49
C ALA A 68 -4.57 -1.86 -3.56
N PHE A 69 -3.44 -1.20 -3.74
CA PHE A 69 -3.07 -0.05 -2.93
C PHE A 69 -2.71 1.11 -3.85
N LEU A 70 -3.25 2.29 -3.59
CA LEU A 70 -3.06 3.46 -4.43
C LEU A 70 -2.54 4.63 -3.59
N VAL A 71 -1.50 5.28 -4.09
CA VAL A 71 -1.06 6.59 -3.60
C VAL A 71 -1.11 7.53 -4.80
N ASP A 72 -1.77 8.66 -4.64
CA ASP A 72 -1.92 9.63 -5.72
C ASP A 72 -1.97 11.05 -5.20
N ASP A 73 -1.60 11.99 -6.06
CA ASP A 73 -1.80 13.41 -5.82
C ASP A 73 -1.86 14.14 -7.15
N ALA A 74 -2.43 15.35 -7.11
CA ALA A 74 -2.48 16.24 -8.24
C ALA A 74 -1.86 17.58 -7.87
N SER A 75 -1.15 18.17 -8.82
CA SER A 75 -0.58 19.49 -8.69
C SER A 75 -0.87 20.29 -9.96
N PRO A 76 -0.63 21.61 -9.98
CA PRO A 76 -0.78 22.38 -11.23
C PRO A 76 0.07 21.84 -12.38
N ASN A 77 1.12 21.09 -12.09
CA ASN A 77 2.04 20.54 -13.08
C ASN A 77 1.66 19.12 -13.55
N GLY A 78 0.54 18.59 -13.07
CA GLY A 78 0.07 17.26 -13.45
C GLY A 78 -0.23 16.38 -12.25
N ALA A 79 -0.62 15.16 -12.52
CA ALA A 79 -0.90 14.19 -11.49
C ALA A 79 0.22 13.15 -11.40
N HIS A 80 0.39 12.63 -10.20
CA HIS A 80 1.32 11.55 -9.90
C HIS A 80 0.55 10.44 -9.21
N ALA A 81 0.84 9.20 -9.52
CA ALA A 81 0.16 8.08 -8.88
C ALA A 81 0.99 6.81 -8.98
N ILE A 82 0.77 5.92 -8.02
CA ILE A 82 1.28 4.56 -8.07
C ILE A 82 0.20 3.62 -7.53
N GLU A 83 -0.09 2.57 -8.29
CA GLU A 83 -0.96 1.48 -7.86
C GLU A 83 -0.12 0.22 -7.69
N ILE A 84 -0.32 -0.45 -6.56
CA ILE A 84 0.38 -1.69 -6.23
C ILE A 84 -0.69 -2.76 -6.03
N ARG A 85 -0.72 -3.74 -6.92
CA ARG A 85 -1.57 -4.92 -6.78
C ARG A 85 -0.74 -6.04 -6.23
N GLY A 86 -1.26 -6.75 -5.26
CA GLY A 86 -0.49 -7.81 -4.63
C GLY A 86 -1.28 -8.63 -3.64
N ASP A 87 -0.53 -9.34 -2.82
CA ASP A 87 -1.09 -10.18 -1.77
C ASP A 87 -0.74 -9.57 -0.42
N ALA A 88 -1.74 -9.47 0.44
CA ALA A 88 -1.57 -8.97 1.80
C ALA A 88 -1.34 -10.14 2.76
N GLU A 89 -0.21 -10.10 3.46
CA GLU A 89 0.11 -11.08 4.50
C GLU A 89 -0.28 -10.51 5.85
N PRO A 90 -1.12 -11.19 6.63
CA PRO A 90 -1.37 -10.76 8.00
C PRO A 90 -0.17 -11.07 8.89
N HIS A 91 0.19 -10.11 9.74
CA HIS A 91 1.22 -10.25 10.75
C HIS A 91 0.62 -9.91 12.11
N PHE A 92 1.06 -10.62 13.15
CA PHE A 92 0.49 -10.52 14.49
C PHE A 92 1.40 -9.79 15.47
N SER A 93 2.55 -9.33 15.01
CA SER A 93 3.49 -8.53 15.80
C SER A 93 4.25 -7.57 14.90
N GLY A 94 4.63 -6.41 15.43
CA GLY A 94 5.41 -5.42 14.71
C GLY A 94 4.62 -4.22 14.20
N GLY A 95 3.29 -4.23 14.32
CA GLY A 95 2.46 -3.12 13.86
C GLY A 95 2.76 -1.79 14.55
N GLU A 96 3.21 -1.84 15.79
CA GLU A 96 3.58 -0.67 16.58
C GLU A 96 4.82 0.05 16.03
N LEU A 97 5.58 -0.60 15.16
CA LEU A 97 6.80 -0.03 14.58
C LEU A 97 6.54 0.69 13.24
N ILE A 98 5.34 0.59 12.69
CA ILE A 98 5.03 1.09 11.34
C ILE A 98 5.10 2.61 11.28
N ASN A 99 4.52 3.28 12.27
CA ASN A 99 4.48 4.74 12.25
C ASN A 99 4.93 5.29 13.61
N PRO A 100 6.12 5.91 13.69
CA PRO A 100 6.61 6.49 14.95
C PRO A 100 5.71 7.57 15.53
N ARG A 101 4.89 8.24 14.72
CA ARG A 101 3.95 9.26 15.18
C ARG A 101 2.75 8.67 15.91
N PHE A 102 2.50 7.38 15.74
CA PHE A 102 1.37 6.69 16.34
C PHE A 102 1.87 5.44 17.06
N PRO A 103 2.57 5.62 18.19
CA PRO A 103 3.15 4.48 18.92
C PRO A 103 2.11 3.56 19.54
N ASN A 104 0.85 3.97 19.56
CA ASN A 104 -0.27 3.18 20.06
C ASN A 104 -0.92 2.29 19.00
N PHE A 105 -0.32 2.14 17.82
CA PHE A 105 -0.73 1.11 16.88
C PHE A 105 -0.61 -0.26 17.54
N LYS A 106 -1.58 -1.12 17.29
CA LYS A 106 -1.57 -2.50 17.82
C LYS A 106 -0.55 -3.34 17.07
N PRO A 107 -0.17 -4.51 17.63
CA PRO A 107 0.83 -5.38 16.99
C PRO A 107 0.43 -5.89 15.62
N GLU A 108 -0.85 -6.07 15.34
CA GLU A 108 -1.35 -6.63 14.08
C GLU A 108 -1.17 -5.62 12.94
N PHE A 109 -0.67 -6.12 11.81
CA PHE A 109 -0.56 -5.31 10.58
C PHE A 109 -0.61 -6.23 9.36
N VAL A 110 -0.77 -5.65 8.17
CA VAL A 110 -0.66 -6.39 6.93
C VAL A 110 0.53 -5.89 6.14
N ARG A 111 1.18 -6.82 5.45
CA ARG A 111 2.31 -6.56 4.57
C ARG A 111 1.91 -6.90 3.15
N ILE A 112 1.91 -5.90 2.28
CA ILE A 112 1.54 -6.10 0.87
C ILE A 112 2.79 -6.44 0.09
N ARG A 113 2.83 -7.65 -0.47
CA ARG A 113 3.88 -8.07 -1.39
C ARG A 113 3.43 -7.78 -2.81
N PRO A 114 4.17 -6.96 -3.56
CA PRO A 114 3.74 -6.55 -4.89
C PRO A 114 3.74 -7.70 -5.88
N HIS A 115 2.70 -7.74 -6.73
CA HIS A 115 2.62 -8.61 -7.90
C HIS A 115 2.70 -7.78 -9.19
N ARG A 116 2.02 -6.62 -9.21
CA ARG A 116 2.02 -5.72 -10.35
C ARG A 116 2.09 -4.29 -9.85
N ILE A 117 2.94 -3.48 -10.49
CA ILE A 117 3.11 -2.07 -10.16
C ILE A 117 2.78 -1.25 -11.39
N ILE A 118 1.96 -0.23 -11.23
CA ILE A 118 1.59 0.72 -12.27
C ILE A 118 1.82 2.13 -11.71
N SER A 119 2.62 2.94 -12.40
CA SER A 119 2.83 4.32 -11.98
C SER A 119 2.53 5.29 -13.11
N TRP A 120 2.16 6.51 -12.76
CA TRP A 120 1.84 7.58 -13.68
C TRP A 120 2.57 8.84 -13.25
N GLY A 121 3.23 9.50 -14.20
CA GLY A 121 3.90 10.78 -13.95
C GLY A 121 5.16 10.71 -13.11
N LEU A 122 5.68 9.53 -12.81
CA LEU A 122 6.88 9.35 -11.99
C LEU A 122 8.13 9.09 -12.82
N GLU A 123 8.00 8.30 -13.88
CA GLU A 123 9.15 7.86 -14.70
C GLU A 123 9.43 8.82 -15.86
N SER A 124 8.39 9.51 -16.37
CA SER A 124 8.50 10.41 -17.50
C SER A 124 7.46 11.50 -17.39
N GLU A 125 7.65 12.55 -18.18
CA GLU A 125 6.61 13.58 -18.33
C GLU A 125 5.39 12.98 -19.05
N GLY A 126 4.20 13.32 -18.55
CA GLY A 126 2.94 12.88 -19.11
C GLY A 126 2.31 11.72 -18.36
N PHE A 127 1.20 11.24 -18.89
CA PHE A 127 0.29 10.34 -18.21
C PHE A 127 0.35 8.89 -18.68
N ALA A 128 1.30 8.54 -19.54
CA ALA A 128 1.43 7.16 -19.99
C ALA A 128 1.78 6.27 -18.78
N PRO A 129 1.03 5.20 -18.52
CA PRO A 129 1.32 4.34 -17.39
C PRO A 129 2.61 3.55 -17.62
N HIS A 130 3.39 3.44 -16.55
CA HIS A 130 4.53 2.53 -16.49
C HIS A 130 4.08 1.32 -15.68
N ALA A 131 3.77 0.22 -16.39
CA ALA A 131 3.12 -0.95 -15.79
C ALA A 131 3.95 -2.20 -16.01
N ARG A 132 4.05 -3.03 -14.97
CA ARG A 132 4.79 -4.29 -15.07
C ARG A 132 4.41 -5.26 -13.97
N ASN A 133 4.53 -6.54 -14.28
CA ASN A 133 4.47 -7.59 -13.26
C ASN A 133 5.84 -7.70 -12.59
N VAL A 134 5.86 -7.89 -11.28
CA VAL A 134 7.08 -7.97 -10.48
C VAL A 134 7.18 -9.28 -9.70
N SER A 135 6.16 -10.12 -9.82
CA SER A 135 6.21 -11.47 -9.24
C SER A 135 5.44 -12.47 -10.09
#